data_18d60ab40d21ef393f2c739db51d20c8
#
_entry.id   18d60ab40d21ef393f2c739db51d20c8
#
_cell.length_a   1.000
_cell.length_b   1.000
_cell.length_c   1.000
_cell.angle_alpha   90.00
_cell.angle_beta   90.00
_cell.angle_gamma   90.00
#
_symmetry.space_group_name_H-M   'P 1'
#
loop_
_entity.id
_entity.type
_entity.pdbx_description
1 polymer ?
#
loop_
_entity_poly.entity_id
_entity_poly.type
_entity_poly.pdbx_seq_one_letter_code
_entity_poly.pdbx_strand_id
1 'polypeptide(L)' 'MNIIWANRLIAGTKTWEEMPASRRAGVKRELAKRVESGEITADDYKNITGEDYAA' A
#
# COMPACT_ATOMS: atom_id res chain seq x y z
N MET A 1 6.45 -2.95 -10.92
CA MET A 1 7.26 -2.48 -9.79
C MET A 1 6.45 -2.23 -8.54
N ASN A 2 5.43 -3.06 -8.33
CA ASN A 2 4.53 -2.89 -7.19
C ASN A 2 5.23 -3.03 -5.84
N ILE A 3 6.24 -3.91 -5.76
CA ILE A 3 6.99 -4.13 -4.52
C ILE A 3 7.76 -2.85 -4.14
N ILE A 4 8.38 -2.21 -5.11
CA ILE A 4 9.14 -0.98 -4.85
C ILE A 4 8.22 0.14 -4.37
N TRP A 5 7.08 0.31 -5.04
CA TRP A 5 6.09 1.30 -4.61
C TRP A 5 5.56 1.01 -3.21
N ALA A 6 5.22 -0.26 -2.93
CA ALA A 6 4.73 -0.65 -1.62
C ALA A 6 5.77 -0.34 -0.54
N ASN A 7 7.04 -0.67 -0.78
CA ASN A 7 8.11 -0.39 0.17
C ASN A 7 8.25 1.11 0.45
N ARG A 8 8.18 1.93 -0.59
CA ARG A 8 8.30 3.38 -0.45
C ARG A 8 7.10 3.99 0.28
N LEU A 9 5.91 3.48 0.01
CA LEU A 9 4.72 3.94 0.71
C LEU A 9 4.75 3.58 2.19
N ILE A 10 5.19 2.37 2.51
CA ILE A 10 5.33 1.91 3.89
C ILE A 10 6.39 2.73 4.62
N ALA A 11 7.49 3.02 3.94
CA ALA A 11 8.58 3.83 4.52
C ALA A 11 8.23 5.32 4.63
N GLY A 12 7.17 5.77 3.95
CA GLY A 12 6.76 7.16 3.99
C GLY A 12 7.54 8.08 3.06
N THR A 13 8.35 7.52 2.14
CA THR A 13 9.15 8.34 1.22
C THR A 13 8.35 8.78 -0.01
N LYS A 14 7.21 8.13 -0.27
CA LYS A 14 6.30 8.50 -1.35
C LYS A 14 4.87 8.48 -0.83
N THR A 15 4.00 9.24 -1.47
CA THR A 15 2.58 9.26 -1.11
C THR A 15 1.76 8.47 -2.12
N TRP A 16 0.59 8.03 -1.67
CA TRP A 16 -0.35 7.31 -2.53
C TRP A 16 -0.74 8.14 -3.77
N GLU A 17 -0.88 9.45 -3.59
CA GLU A 17 -1.30 10.34 -4.66
C GLU A 17 -0.23 10.53 -5.74
N GLU A 18 1.04 10.38 -5.39
CA GLU A 18 2.14 10.48 -6.35
C GLU A 18 2.15 9.34 -7.35
N MET A 19 1.52 8.22 -6.99
CA MET A 19 1.54 7.04 -7.83
C MET A 19 0.54 7.15 -8.97
N PRO A 20 0.92 6.75 -10.21
CA PRO A 20 -0.02 6.73 -11.33
C PRO A 20 -1.23 5.85 -11.02
N ALA A 21 -2.40 6.28 -11.49
CA ALA A 21 -3.64 5.54 -11.26
C ALA A 21 -3.57 4.11 -11.78
N SER A 22 -2.86 3.88 -12.88
CA SER A 22 -2.70 2.55 -13.47
C SER A 22 -1.93 1.59 -12.57
N ARG A 23 -1.18 2.11 -11.60
CA ARG A 23 -0.40 1.29 -10.68
C ARG A 23 -1.13 1.01 -9.37
N ARG A 24 -2.14 1.80 -9.06
CA ARG A 24 -2.80 1.73 -7.75
C ARG A 24 -3.40 0.38 -7.43
N ALA A 25 -4.05 -0.25 -8.40
CA ALA A 25 -4.66 -1.56 -8.17
C ALA A 25 -3.64 -2.63 -7.80
N GLY A 26 -2.52 -2.68 -8.52
CA GLY A 26 -1.46 -3.65 -8.25
C GLY A 26 -0.75 -3.40 -6.93
N VAL A 27 -0.46 -2.12 -6.63
CA VAL A 27 0.19 -1.76 -5.37
C VAL A 27 -0.73 -2.00 -4.20
N LYS A 28 -2.03 -1.76 -4.36
CA LYS A 28 -3.01 -2.05 -3.33
C LYS A 28 -3.01 -3.54 -2.97
N ARG A 29 -2.90 -4.42 -3.96
CA ARG A 29 -2.78 -5.86 -3.72
C ARG A 29 -1.52 -6.19 -2.96
N GLU A 30 -0.41 -5.55 -3.31
CA GLU A 30 0.85 -5.79 -2.62
C GLU A 30 0.76 -5.35 -1.17
N LEU A 31 0.15 -4.20 -0.91
CA LEU A 31 -0.06 -3.73 0.46
C LEU A 31 -0.97 -4.69 1.24
N ALA A 32 -2.01 -5.22 0.60
CA ALA A 32 -2.87 -6.21 1.23
C ALA A 32 -2.09 -7.46 1.62
N LYS A 33 -1.18 -7.92 0.77
CA LYS A 33 -0.30 -9.04 1.08
C LYS A 33 0.57 -8.75 2.30
N ARG A 34 1.04 -7.50 2.43
CA ARG A 34 1.86 -7.09 3.57
C ARG A 34 1.06 -7.09 4.86
N VAL A 35 -0.24 -6.73 4.79
CA VAL A 35 -1.13 -6.84 5.95
C VAL A 35 -1.28 -8.32 6.34
N GLU A 36 -1.51 -9.17 5.36
CA GLU A 36 -1.67 -10.61 5.62
C GLU A 36 -0.43 -11.25 6.21
N SER A 37 0.74 -10.81 5.79
CA SER A 37 2.01 -11.32 6.29
C SER A 37 2.40 -10.75 7.65
N GLY A 38 1.68 -9.72 8.11
CA GLY A 38 1.97 -9.08 9.39
C GLY A 38 3.03 -7.99 9.33
N GLU A 39 3.51 -7.61 8.15
CA GLU A 39 4.48 -6.53 8.03
C GLU A 39 3.89 -5.17 8.38
N ILE A 40 2.62 -4.97 8.02
CA ILE A 40 1.88 -3.75 8.34
C ILE A 40 0.51 -4.14 8.88
N THR A 41 -0.15 -3.20 9.53
CA THR A 41 -1.50 -3.42 10.07
C THR A 41 -2.56 -2.92 9.10
N ALA A 42 -3.82 -3.27 9.36
CA ALA A 42 -4.94 -2.74 8.60
C ALA A 42 -5.01 -1.21 8.73
N ASP A 43 -4.63 -0.67 9.88
CA ASP A 43 -4.58 0.77 10.10
C ASP A 43 -3.50 1.41 9.20
N ASP A 44 -2.35 0.77 9.08
CA ASP A 44 -1.30 1.24 8.18
C ASP A 44 -1.78 1.25 6.73
N TYR A 45 -2.47 0.21 6.31
CA TYR A 45 -3.06 0.13 4.98
C TYR A 45 -3.99 1.31 4.73
N LYS A 46 -4.88 1.59 5.68
CA LYS A 46 -5.81 2.71 5.58
C LYS A 46 -5.09 4.05 5.52
N ASN A 47 -4.06 4.23 6.35
CA ASN A 47 -3.28 5.46 6.36
C ASN A 47 -2.56 5.69 5.03
N ILE A 48 -2.11 4.62 4.39
CA ILE A 48 -1.40 4.72 3.12
C ILE A 48 -2.36 4.95 1.96
N THR A 49 -3.43 4.17 1.87
CA THR A 49 -4.33 4.19 0.71
C THR A 49 -5.53 5.12 0.88
N GLY A 50 -5.87 5.48 2.11
CA GLY A 50 -7.08 6.22 2.41
C GLY A 50 -8.33 5.36 2.40
N GLU A 51 -8.20 4.05 2.24
CA GLU A 51 -9.32 3.12 2.19
C GLU A 51 -9.17 2.04 3.25
N ASP A 52 -10.30 1.55 3.76
CA ASP A 52 -10.28 0.48 4.74
C ASP A 52 -9.76 -0.81 4.10
N TYR A 53 -8.99 -1.57 4.88
CA TYR A 53 -8.54 -2.88 4.43
C TYR A 53 -9.73 -3.84 4.41
N ALA A 54 -10.02 -4.38 3.24
CA ALA A 54 -11.08 -5.37 3.07
C ALA A 54 -10.41 -6.72 2.85
N ALA A 55 -10.41 -7.52 3.89
CA ALA A 55 -9.81 -8.85 3.82
C ALA A 55 -10.61 -9.79 2.92
#